data_247b6f6d9301c91e77574fee7af0d5e1
#
_entry.id   247b6f6d9301c91e77574fee7af0d5e1
#
_cell.length_a   1.000
_cell.length_b   1.000
_cell.length_c   1.000
_cell.angle_alpha   90.00
_cell.angle_beta   90.00
_cell.angle_gamma   90.00
#
_symmetry.space_group_name_H-M   'P 1'
#
loop_
_entity.id
_entity.type
_entity.pdbx_description
1 polymer ?
#
loop_
_entity_poly.entity_id
_entity_poly.type
_entity_poly.pdbx_seq_one_letter_code
_entity_poly.pdbx_strand_id
1 'polypeptide(L)'
;MKNMYKVIMAAAFMVLPMMSFGQKKADPEGFLTYSLPSTTVVLEVEAVQEKFYVGPYARYAEKYLGIKARQKDETTFQLTEIRMSPLLEADQTRRYTVNVKKGQIDGSFLKLASAGLISFSDAKFGDESIWRFPTEGQSNFSGKGVSSNLTSESATLYHSEKKASVYDKVSVQQDMLVEKSLEQRAAETANMILKLRKQRLQIVTGDTDATYSGEAMGAAIAEITRLEEEYMTLFAGYSEFQTQKMRFEVVPVAGRDSQMYVAFRLSDTAGLVPADNLSGKPVIMEIIPQEFAHPVVPEEDSKNRKEVLAYYRIPAVCTVKLMDGVNLLLQSRIPIYQLGQESSIPVNVIIK
;
A
#
# COMPACT_ATOMS: atom_id res chain seq x y z
N MET A 1 71.07 39.77 -12.44
CA MET A 1 71.51 38.79 -13.39
C MET A 1 70.90 37.42 -12.95
N LYS A 2 69.75 37.15 -13.23
CA LYS A 2 69.26 36.35 -14.34
C LYS A 2 69.68 34.88 -14.27
N ASN A 3 68.81 34.03 -13.83
CA ASN A 3 68.55 32.83 -14.62
C ASN A 3 67.15 32.24 -14.28
N MET A 4 66.41 32.18 -15.32
CA MET A 4 65.04 31.78 -15.39
C MET A 4 65.02 30.24 -15.60
N TYR A 5 64.62 29.48 -14.58
CA TYR A 5 64.48 28.03 -14.74
C TYR A 5 63.08 27.70 -15.30
N LYS A 6 63.08 27.23 -16.53
CA LYS A 6 61.94 26.62 -17.18
C LYS A 6 61.71 25.25 -16.54
N VAL A 7 60.61 25.11 -15.79
CA VAL A 7 60.12 23.81 -15.34
C VAL A 7 59.31 23.23 -16.46
N ILE A 8 59.85 22.21 -17.14
CA ILE A 8 59.14 21.38 -18.09
C ILE A 8 58.39 20.35 -17.25
N MET A 9 57.07 20.51 -17.17
CA MET A 9 56.19 19.56 -16.56
C MET A 9 55.90 18.46 -17.59
N ALA A 10 56.58 17.33 -17.48
CA ALA A 10 56.32 16.12 -18.26
C ALA A 10 55.04 15.48 -17.71
N ALA A 11 53.93 15.67 -18.43
CA ALA A 11 52.71 14.93 -18.18
C ALA A 11 52.92 13.46 -18.66
N ALA A 12 53.16 12.57 -17.71
CA ALA A 12 53.17 11.14 -17.96
C ALA A 12 51.69 10.70 -18.17
N PHE A 13 51.31 10.54 -19.42
CA PHE A 13 50.05 9.87 -19.80
C PHE A 13 50.22 8.39 -19.43
N MET A 14 49.64 8.01 -18.27
CA MET A 14 49.51 6.62 -17.87
C MET A 14 48.40 5.99 -18.75
N VAL A 15 48.78 5.38 -19.84
CA VAL A 15 47.94 4.53 -20.66
C VAL A 15 47.65 3.28 -19.84
N LEU A 16 46.51 3.30 -19.12
CA LEU A 16 45.90 2.10 -18.57
C LEU A 16 45.50 1.22 -19.78
N PRO A 17 45.94 -0.02 -19.85
CA PRO A 17 45.38 -0.94 -20.80
C PRO A 17 43.92 -1.11 -20.43
N MET A 18 42.99 -0.58 -21.23
CA MET A 18 41.61 -1.02 -21.21
C MET A 18 41.67 -2.52 -21.44
N MET A 19 41.52 -3.28 -20.36
CA MET A 19 41.10 -4.67 -20.50
C MET A 19 39.76 -4.65 -21.20
N SER A 20 39.80 -4.74 -22.50
CA SER A 20 38.67 -5.17 -23.30
C SER A 20 38.22 -6.49 -22.67
N PHE A 21 37.17 -6.45 -21.85
CA PHE A 21 36.40 -7.64 -21.59
C PHE A 21 35.92 -8.10 -22.96
N GLY A 22 36.63 -9.07 -23.48
CA GLY A 22 36.30 -9.68 -24.76
C GLY A 22 34.86 -10.12 -24.67
N GLN A 23 33.98 -9.40 -25.37
CA GLN A 23 32.69 -9.96 -25.72
C GLN A 23 33.00 -11.34 -26.25
N LYS A 24 32.59 -12.40 -25.53
CA LYS A 24 32.61 -13.75 -26.04
C LYS A 24 32.04 -13.67 -27.44
N LYS A 25 32.82 -14.07 -28.42
CA LYS A 25 32.41 -14.17 -29.82
C LYS A 25 30.96 -14.65 -29.82
N ALA A 26 30.09 -13.92 -30.52
CA ALA A 26 28.74 -14.38 -30.82
C ALA A 26 28.81 -15.85 -31.22
N ASP A 27 27.94 -16.67 -30.67
CA ASP A 27 27.87 -18.09 -30.95
C ASP A 27 27.99 -18.33 -32.45
N PRO A 28 28.77 -19.34 -32.85
CA PRO A 28 28.96 -19.59 -34.27
C PRO A 28 27.61 -19.76 -34.96
N GLU A 29 27.48 -19.20 -36.15
CA GLU A 29 26.28 -19.28 -36.99
C GLU A 29 25.62 -20.66 -36.91
N GLY A 30 24.37 -20.70 -36.39
CA GLY A 30 23.57 -21.93 -36.35
C GLY A 30 23.12 -22.43 -34.96
N PHE A 31 23.41 -21.70 -33.86
CA PHE A 31 22.91 -22.06 -32.54
C PHE A 31 21.87 -21.03 -32.05
N LEU A 32 20.78 -21.53 -31.50
CA LEU A 32 19.75 -20.75 -30.85
C LEU A 32 19.65 -21.17 -29.38
N THR A 33 19.82 -20.22 -28.46
CA THR A 33 19.67 -20.46 -27.03
C THR A 33 18.34 -19.83 -26.58
N TYR A 34 17.56 -20.60 -25.81
CA TYR A 34 16.29 -20.19 -25.26
C TYR A 34 16.12 -20.76 -23.84
N SER A 35 15.22 -20.17 -23.05
CA SER A 35 14.87 -20.66 -21.73
C SER A 35 13.45 -21.22 -21.74
N LEU A 36 13.16 -22.14 -20.83
CA LEU A 36 11.77 -22.52 -20.57
C LEU A 36 11.04 -21.41 -19.81
N PRO A 37 9.72 -21.26 -19.98
CA PRO A 37 8.94 -20.29 -19.24
C PRO A 37 8.77 -20.68 -17.77
N SER A 38 8.71 -19.69 -16.93
CA SER A 38 8.37 -19.75 -15.51
C SER A 38 7.27 -18.76 -15.20
N THR A 39 6.38 -19.05 -14.25
CA THR A 39 5.32 -18.15 -13.83
C THR A 39 5.61 -17.63 -12.44
N THR A 40 5.65 -16.32 -12.30
CA THR A 40 5.61 -15.62 -11.01
C THR A 40 4.16 -15.18 -10.76
N VAL A 41 3.61 -15.46 -9.57
CA VAL A 41 2.29 -14.99 -9.18
C VAL A 41 2.45 -13.60 -8.58
N VAL A 42 1.89 -12.62 -9.25
CA VAL A 42 1.93 -11.21 -8.84
C VAL A 42 0.64 -10.84 -8.13
N LEU A 43 0.77 -10.21 -6.99
CA LEU A 43 -0.31 -9.64 -6.20
C LEU A 43 -0.16 -8.13 -6.15
N GLU A 44 -1.15 -7.40 -6.62
CA GLU A 44 -1.30 -5.95 -6.39
C GLU A 44 -2.32 -5.77 -5.28
N VAL A 45 -1.88 -5.22 -4.16
CA VAL A 45 -2.69 -5.11 -2.95
C VAL A 45 -2.86 -3.65 -2.57
N GLU A 46 -4.10 -3.26 -2.29
CA GLU A 46 -4.43 -1.96 -1.75
C GLU A 46 -4.99 -2.10 -0.35
N ALA A 47 -4.55 -1.23 0.55
CA ALA A 47 -5.08 -1.08 1.89
C ALA A 47 -5.32 0.39 2.20
N VAL A 48 -6.37 0.65 2.98
CA VAL A 48 -6.65 1.99 3.51
C VAL A 48 -6.23 2.03 4.97
N GLN A 49 -5.41 3.01 5.29
CA GLN A 49 -5.09 3.41 6.64
C GLN A 49 -6.13 4.42 7.11
N GLU A 50 -6.80 4.14 8.22
CA GLU A 50 -7.56 5.12 8.99
C GLU A 50 -6.72 5.57 10.18
N LYS A 51 -6.39 6.85 10.24
CA LYS A 51 -5.85 7.50 11.44
C LYS A 51 -6.97 8.27 12.12
N PHE A 52 -7.40 7.74 13.25
CA PHE A 52 -8.40 8.41 14.08
C PHE A 52 -7.72 9.26 15.13
N TYR A 53 -8.13 10.50 15.24
CA TYR A 53 -7.72 11.46 16.27
C TYR A 53 -8.85 11.74 17.23
N VAL A 54 -8.61 11.49 18.52
CA VAL A 54 -9.61 11.70 19.57
C VAL A 54 -9.87 13.19 19.77
N GLY A 55 -11.13 13.56 19.87
CA GLY A 55 -11.52 14.94 20.18
C GLY A 55 -11.14 15.32 21.62
N PRO A 56 -10.71 16.57 21.88
CA PRO A 56 -10.32 17.03 23.22
C PRO A 56 -11.46 16.93 24.24
N TYR A 57 -12.71 16.91 23.79
CA TYR A 57 -13.89 16.78 24.62
C TYR A 57 -14.57 15.41 24.56
N ALA A 58 -13.90 14.40 24.01
CA ALA A 58 -14.48 13.07 23.81
C ALA A 58 -15.04 12.46 25.10
N ARG A 59 -14.36 12.65 26.27
CA ARG A 59 -14.82 12.17 27.55
C ARG A 59 -16.16 12.77 28.00
N TYR A 60 -16.52 13.93 27.48
CA TYR A 60 -17.76 14.66 27.81
C TYR A 60 -18.84 14.48 26.74
N ALA A 61 -18.57 13.77 25.66
CA ALA A 61 -19.47 13.58 24.52
C ALA A 61 -20.80 12.93 24.95
N GLU A 62 -20.74 11.89 25.76
CA GLU A 62 -21.95 11.22 26.28
C GLU A 62 -22.73 12.13 27.23
N LYS A 63 -22.04 12.85 28.13
CA LYS A 63 -22.68 13.75 29.12
C LYS A 63 -23.45 14.88 28.47
N TYR A 64 -22.88 15.55 27.48
CA TYR A 64 -23.45 16.76 26.89
C TYR A 64 -24.21 16.56 25.58
N LEU A 65 -23.84 15.55 24.78
CA LEU A 65 -24.41 15.30 23.46
C LEU A 65 -25.08 13.93 23.32
N GLY A 66 -24.97 13.05 24.35
CA GLY A 66 -25.55 11.72 24.33
C GLY A 66 -24.85 10.75 23.32
N ILE A 67 -23.63 11.06 22.85
CA ILE A 67 -22.90 10.26 21.87
C ILE A 67 -21.74 9.52 22.54
N LYS A 68 -21.53 8.27 22.12
CA LYS A 68 -20.36 7.49 22.52
C LYS A 68 -19.20 7.79 21.55
N ALA A 69 -18.19 8.50 22.03
CA ALA A 69 -17.00 8.82 21.26
C ALA A 69 -15.85 7.86 21.57
N ARG A 70 -15.00 7.59 20.57
CA ARG A 70 -13.71 6.90 20.80
C ARG A 70 -12.86 7.76 21.76
N GLN A 71 -12.14 7.13 22.69
CA GLN A 71 -11.43 7.82 23.76
C GLN A 71 -9.92 7.91 23.57
N LYS A 72 -9.39 7.32 22.49
CA LYS A 72 -7.95 7.27 22.19
C LYS A 72 -7.72 7.41 20.69
N ASP A 73 -6.56 7.95 20.35
CA ASP A 73 -6.08 7.92 18.98
C ASP A 73 -5.83 6.45 18.57
N GLU A 74 -6.22 6.13 17.36
CA GLU A 74 -6.13 4.77 16.84
C GLU A 74 -5.74 4.82 15.36
N THR A 75 -4.85 3.91 14.98
CA THR A 75 -4.52 3.69 13.57
C THR A 75 -4.93 2.28 13.20
N THR A 76 -5.73 2.14 12.15
CA THR A 76 -6.18 0.85 11.67
C THR A 76 -5.90 0.73 10.17
N PHE A 77 -5.65 -0.51 9.72
CA PHE A 77 -5.45 -0.81 8.30
C PHE A 77 -6.49 -1.82 7.85
N GLN A 78 -7.11 -1.55 6.72
CA GLN A 78 -8.08 -2.43 6.11
C GLN A 78 -7.73 -2.69 4.65
N LEU A 79 -7.71 -3.97 4.25
CA LEU A 79 -7.56 -4.35 2.86
C LEU A 79 -8.79 -3.90 2.06
N THR A 80 -8.56 -3.25 0.92
CA THR A 80 -9.63 -2.75 0.05
C THR A 80 -9.66 -3.43 -1.31
N GLU A 81 -8.48 -3.74 -1.88
CA GLU A 81 -8.42 -4.42 -3.18
C GLU A 81 -7.22 -5.37 -3.23
N ILE A 82 -7.42 -6.51 -3.86
CA ILE A 82 -6.35 -7.47 -4.18
C ILE A 82 -6.56 -7.92 -5.62
N ARG A 83 -5.54 -7.73 -6.45
CA ARG A 83 -5.47 -8.27 -7.81
C ARG A 83 -4.40 -9.33 -7.88
N MET A 84 -4.69 -10.41 -8.56
CA MET A 84 -3.76 -11.52 -8.76
C MET A 84 -3.59 -11.77 -10.26
N SER A 85 -2.35 -11.78 -10.73
CA SER A 85 -2.04 -12.03 -12.13
C SER A 85 -0.79 -12.89 -12.29
N PRO A 86 -0.71 -13.72 -13.36
CA PRO A 86 0.51 -14.42 -13.71
C PRO A 86 1.45 -13.49 -14.47
N LEU A 87 2.72 -13.48 -14.07
CA LEU A 87 3.83 -12.89 -14.82
C LEU A 87 4.68 -14.00 -15.42
N LEU A 88 4.86 -13.99 -16.74
CA LEU A 88 5.65 -14.96 -17.46
C LEU A 88 7.09 -14.46 -17.56
N GLU A 89 8.04 -15.30 -17.14
CA GLU A 89 9.46 -14.99 -17.13
C GLU A 89 10.28 -16.15 -17.74
N ALA A 90 11.52 -15.86 -18.11
CA ALA A 90 12.47 -16.86 -18.55
C ALA A 90 13.09 -17.61 -17.34
N ASP A 91 12.96 -18.93 -17.30
CA ASP A 91 13.58 -19.76 -16.27
C ASP A 91 15.10 -19.85 -16.49
N GLN A 92 15.85 -19.13 -15.67
CA GLN A 92 17.31 -19.05 -15.75
C GLN A 92 17.99 -20.40 -15.48
N THR A 93 17.32 -21.34 -14.83
CA THR A 93 17.86 -22.65 -14.48
C THR A 93 17.64 -23.69 -15.59
N ARG A 94 16.74 -23.39 -16.56
CA ARG A 94 16.32 -24.28 -17.63
C ARG A 94 16.56 -23.65 -19.01
N ARG A 95 17.84 -23.57 -19.39
CA ARG A 95 18.29 -23.05 -20.70
C ARG A 95 18.71 -24.16 -21.62
N TYR A 96 18.28 -24.06 -22.86
CA TYR A 96 18.57 -25.06 -23.91
C TYR A 96 19.18 -24.37 -25.13
N THR A 97 20.13 -25.07 -25.77
CA THR A 97 20.73 -24.61 -27.01
C THR A 97 20.43 -25.61 -28.12
N VAL A 98 19.83 -25.14 -29.19
CA VAL A 98 19.49 -25.95 -30.36
C VAL A 98 20.39 -25.54 -31.51
N ASN A 99 20.99 -26.52 -32.15
CA ASN A 99 21.76 -26.30 -33.39
C ASN A 99 20.79 -26.18 -34.57
N VAL A 100 20.72 -24.98 -35.13
CA VAL A 100 19.84 -24.69 -36.27
C VAL A 100 20.72 -24.48 -37.49
N LYS A 101 20.65 -25.42 -38.44
CA LYS A 101 21.34 -25.26 -39.73
C LYS A 101 20.70 -24.11 -40.50
N LYS A 102 21.55 -23.36 -41.23
CA LYS A 102 21.14 -22.19 -42.00
C LYS A 102 19.89 -22.49 -42.87
N GLY A 103 18.79 -21.79 -42.63
CA GLY A 103 17.53 -21.97 -43.36
C GLY A 103 16.46 -22.85 -42.69
N GLN A 104 16.73 -23.42 -41.48
CA GLN A 104 15.78 -24.29 -40.77
C GLN A 104 15.04 -23.61 -39.60
N ILE A 105 15.29 -22.33 -39.32
CA ILE A 105 14.43 -21.56 -38.41
C ILE A 105 13.27 -20.99 -39.20
N ASP A 106 12.19 -21.72 -39.21
CA ASP A 106 10.93 -21.19 -39.70
C ASP A 106 10.16 -20.50 -38.58
N GLY A 107 9.19 -19.65 -38.93
CA GLY A 107 8.32 -18.90 -38.01
C GLY A 107 7.57 -19.78 -36.99
N SER A 108 7.62 -21.10 -37.15
CA SER A 108 7.00 -22.06 -36.22
C SER A 108 7.67 -22.14 -34.86
N PHE A 109 8.99 -22.00 -34.77
CA PHE A 109 9.68 -21.93 -33.48
C PHE A 109 9.32 -20.64 -32.72
N LEU A 110 9.16 -19.54 -33.46
CA LEU A 110 8.68 -18.28 -32.88
C LEU A 110 7.22 -18.37 -32.41
N LYS A 111 6.40 -19.25 -32.97
CA LYS A 111 5.04 -19.51 -32.48
C LYS A 111 5.04 -20.16 -31.10
N LEU A 112 6.03 -20.97 -30.75
CA LEU A 112 6.17 -21.50 -29.39
C LEU A 112 6.44 -20.39 -28.37
N ALA A 113 7.22 -19.37 -28.74
CA ALA A 113 7.45 -18.19 -27.90
C ALA A 113 6.17 -17.36 -27.76
N SER A 114 5.43 -17.12 -28.86
CA SER A 114 4.16 -16.39 -28.80
C SER A 114 3.06 -17.14 -28.03
N ALA A 115 3.12 -18.47 -28.00
CA ALA A 115 2.24 -19.31 -27.19
C ALA A 115 2.69 -19.41 -25.71
N GLY A 116 3.82 -18.79 -25.35
CA GLY A 116 4.37 -18.83 -24.00
C GLY A 116 5.07 -20.14 -23.64
N LEU A 117 5.29 -21.06 -24.60
CA LEU A 117 5.90 -22.37 -24.34
C LEU A 117 7.42 -22.33 -24.26
N ILE A 118 8.05 -21.27 -24.79
CA ILE A 118 9.47 -20.95 -24.69
C ILE A 118 9.66 -19.45 -24.49
N SER A 119 10.74 -19.03 -23.86
CA SER A 119 11.09 -17.62 -23.67
C SER A 119 12.51 -17.33 -24.14
N PHE A 120 12.67 -16.22 -24.87
CA PHE A 120 13.98 -15.72 -25.33
C PHE A 120 14.52 -14.59 -24.46
N SER A 121 13.71 -14.06 -23.56
CA SER A 121 14.05 -12.93 -22.72
C SER A 121 14.42 -13.39 -21.32
N ASP A 122 15.51 -12.87 -20.82
CA ASP A 122 15.93 -13.01 -19.43
C ASP A 122 15.44 -11.81 -18.58
N ALA A 123 14.73 -10.86 -19.20
CA ALA A 123 14.21 -9.70 -18.50
C ALA A 123 12.90 -10.02 -17.82
N LYS A 124 12.76 -9.55 -16.58
CA LYS A 124 11.48 -9.52 -15.87
C LYS A 124 10.63 -8.39 -16.44
N PHE A 125 9.45 -8.74 -16.93
CA PHE A 125 8.45 -7.77 -17.34
C PHE A 125 7.49 -7.57 -16.20
N GLY A 126 7.52 -6.40 -15.59
CA GLY A 126 6.61 -6.02 -14.52
C GLY A 126 6.75 -4.55 -14.20
N ASP A 127 5.66 -3.95 -13.74
CA ASP A 127 5.65 -2.59 -13.26
C ASP A 127 6.45 -2.45 -11.97
N GLU A 128 7.03 -1.26 -11.74
CA GLU A 128 7.74 -0.95 -10.52
C GLU A 128 6.81 -1.10 -9.30
N SER A 129 7.32 -1.76 -8.26
CA SER A 129 6.63 -1.79 -6.97
C SER A 129 6.71 -0.41 -6.34
N ILE A 130 5.57 0.27 -6.18
CA ILE A 130 5.52 1.58 -5.55
C ILE A 130 5.08 1.38 -4.10
N TRP A 131 6.01 1.61 -3.18
CA TRP A 131 5.72 1.70 -1.76
C TRP A 131 5.54 3.16 -1.37
N ARG A 132 4.38 3.49 -0.78
CA ARG A 132 4.16 4.81 -0.17
C ARG A 132 4.03 4.63 1.33
N PHE A 133 4.99 5.17 2.06
CA PHE A 133 4.86 5.24 3.51
C PHE A 133 3.78 6.25 3.86
N PRO A 134 2.88 5.92 4.80
CA PRO A 134 1.94 6.90 5.31
C PRO A 134 2.70 8.03 5.98
N THR A 135 2.38 9.27 5.59
CA THR A 135 2.88 10.47 6.29
C THR A 135 2.11 10.60 7.59
N GLU A 136 2.79 10.79 8.71
CA GLU A 136 2.11 11.06 9.97
C GLU A 136 1.34 12.37 9.87
N GLY A 137 0.01 12.28 9.91
CA GLY A 137 -0.87 13.42 10.02
C GLY A 137 -0.77 13.99 11.44
N GLN A 138 -0.73 15.30 11.56
CA GLN A 138 -0.86 15.96 12.87
C GLN A 138 -2.33 16.18 13.16
N SER A 139 -2.80 15.79 14.34
CA SER A 139 -4.15 16.13 14.80
C SER A 139 -4.25 17.64 14.99
N ASN A 140 -5.07 18.28 14.18
CA ASN A 140 -5.21 19.73 14.20
C ASN A 140 -6.53 20.16 14.85
N PHE A 141 -6.54 20.25 16.17
CA PHE A 141 -7.63 20.84 16.93
C PHE A 141 -7.37 22.31 17.30
N SER A 142 -6.23 22.88 16.87
CA SER A 142 -5.89 24.28 17.13
C SER A 142 -6.87 25.20 16.41
N GLY A 143 -7.39 26.17 17.14
CA GLY A 143 -8.36 27.12 16.62
C GLY A 143 -9.82 26.63 16.52
N LYS A 144 -10.06 25.34 16.83
CA LYS A 144 -11.42 24.79 16.86
C LYS A 144 -12.06 25.03 18.24
N GLY A 145 -13.33 25.39 18.25
CA GLY A 145 -14.12 25.58 19.45
C GLY A 145 -14.50 27.04 19.75
N VAL A 146 -14.98 27.30 20.96
CA VAL A 146 -15.38 28.63 21.40
C VAL A 146 -14.16 29.52 21.60
N SER A 147 -14.23 30.75 21.11
CA SER A 147 -13.09 31.66 20.93
C SER A 147 -12.41 32.15 22.23
N SER A 148 -13.03 31.99 23.41
CA SER A 148 -12.44 32.42 24.67
C SER A 148 -12.20 31.28 25.64
N ASN A 149 -10.96 31.12 26.07
CA ASN A 149 -10.55 30.16 27.10
C ASN A 149 -10.56 30.74 28.50
N LEU A 150 -10.90 32.03 28.65
CA LEU A 150 -10.89 32.73 29.91
C LEU A 150 -12.33 32.94 30.44
N THR A 151 -12.49 32.82 31.74
CA THR A 151 -13.73 33.16 32.44
C THR A 151 -13.39 34.03 33.65
N SER A 152 -14.38 34.79 34.11
CA SER A 152 -14.25 35.58 35.35
C SER A 152 -14.73 34.74 36.53
N GLU A 153 -13.91 34.59 37.54
CA GLU A 153 -14.27 33.96 38.81
C GLU A 153 -14.08 34.97 39.93
N SER A 154 -15.08 35.02 40.83
CA SER A 154 -15.01 35.88 42.01
C SER A 154 -14.14 35.25 43.10
N ALA A 155 -13.04 35.86 43.42
CA ALA A 155 -12.17 35.45 44.51
C ALA A 155 -12.40 36.35 45.74
N THR A 156 -12.55 35.71 46.89
CA THR A 156 -12.63 36.43 48.17
C THR A 156 -11.22 36.66 48.72
N LEU A 157 -10.78 37.90 48.66
CA LEU A 157 -9.51 38.31 49.24
C LEU A 157 -9.76 38.92 50.60
N TYR A 158 -8.84 38.70 51.54
CA TYR A 158 -8.90 39.32 52.86
C TYR A 158 -7.86 40.42 52.94
N HIS A 159 -8.34 41.61 53.25
CA HIS A 159 -7.50 42.78 53.52
C HIS A 159 -7.52 43.07 55.02
N SER A 160 -6.34 43.37 55.59
CA SER A 160 -6.21 43.74 57.02
C SER A 160 -6.33 45.24 57.16
N GLU A 161 -7.43 45.69 57.74
CA GLU A 161 -7.60 47.13 58.10
C GLU A 161 -7.30 47.33 59.57
N LYS A 162 -6.57 48.36 59.87
CA LYS A 162 -6.27 48.79 61.25
C LYS A 162 -7.35 49.69 61.73
N LYS A 163 -8.22 49.16 62.63
CA LYS A 163 -9.17 49.98 63.37
C LYS A 163 -8.69 50.15 64.81
N ALA A 164 -8.34 51.36 65.19
CA ALA A 164 -7.76 51.72 66.50
C ALA A 164 -6.42 50.92 66.79
N SER A 165 -6.39 49.94 67.66
CA SER A 165 -5.26 49.14 67.99
C SER A 165 -5.34 47.66 67.51
N VAL A 166 -6.38 47.28 66.75
CA VAL A 166 -6.69 45.94 66.35
C VAL A 166 -6.71 45.85 64.80
N TYR A 167 -6.16 44.79 64.21
CA TYR A 167 -6.22 44.48 62.78
C TYR A 167 -7.43 43.57 62.56
N ASP A 168 -8.39 44.04 61.75
CA ASP A 168 -9.58 43.27 61.33
C ASP A 168 -9.36 42.76 59.88
N LYS A 169 -9.79 41.55 59.61
CA LYS A 169 -9.76 40.99 58.25
C LYS A 169 -11.07 41.34 57.56
N VAL A 170 -11.00 42.21 56.57
CA VAL A 170 -12.15 42.55 55.72
C VAL A 170 -12.08 41.73 54.45
N SER A 171 -13.17 41.05 54.11
CA SER A 171 -13.27 40.31 52.86
C SER A 171 -13.56 41.27 51.72
N VAL A 172 -12.73 41.22 50.68
CA VAL A 172 -12.92 41.93 49.42
C VAL A 172 -13.15 40.91 48.34
N GLN A 173 -14.26 41.02 47.61
CA GLN A 173 -14.49 40.22 46.41
C GLN A 173 -13.81 40.92 45.25
N GLN A 174 -12.94 40.17 44.58
CA GLN A 174 -12.26 40.63 43.38
C GLN A 174 -12.49 39.62 42.30
N ASP A 175 -12.96 40.04 41.12
CA ASP A 175 -13.07 39.20 39.93
C ASP A 175 -11.69 38.99 39.35
N MET A 176 -11.29 37.72 39.26
CA MET A 176 -10.05 37.28 38.64
C MET A 176 -10.36 36.60 37.33
N LEU A 177 -9.54 36.90 36.29
CA LEU A 177 -9.57 36.17 35.04
C LEU A 177 -8.79 34.87 35.22
N VAL A 178 -9.48 33.75 35.10
CA VAL A 178 -8.88 32.39 35.16
C VAL A 178 -9.16 31.62 33.88
N GLU A 179 -8.32 30.65 33.60
CA GLU A 179 -8.54 29.77 32.47
C GLU A 179 -9.71 28.83 32.71
N LYS A 180 -10.64 28.75 31.74
CA LYS A 180 -11.78 27.81 31.80
C LYS A 180 -11.31 26.38 31.90
N SER A 181 -11.94 25.60 32.78
CA SER A 181 -11.72 24.16 32.83
C SER A 181 -12.12 23.50 31.52
N LEU A 182 -11.53 22.34 31.24
CA LEU A 182 -11.83 21.55 30.02
C LEU A 182 -13.33 21.21 29.95
N GLU A 183 -13.96 20.94 31.09
CA GLU A 183 -15.39 20.64 31.18
C GLU A 183 -16.26 21.87 30.86
N GLN A 184 -15.91 23.06 31.35
CA GLN A 184 -16.61 24.30 31.01
C GLN A 184 -16.53 24.57 29.50
N ARG A 185 -15.37 24.43 28.90
CA ARG A 185 -15.19 24.58 27.45
C ARG A 185 -16.02 23.56 26.66
N ALA A 186 -16.07 22.31 27.12
CA ALA A 186 -16.91 21.28 26.50
C ALA A 186 -18.40 21.62 26.60
N ALA A 187 -18.88 22.09 27.78
CA ALA A 187 -20.27 22.48 27.98
C ALA A 187 -20.66 23.66 27.06
N GLU A 188 -19.82 24.70 26.96
CA GLU A 188 -20.05 25.85 26.07
C GLU A 188 -20.09 25.41 24.59
N THR A 189 -19.19 24.56 24.17
CA THR A 189 -19.15 24.02 22.79
C THR A 189 -20.42 23.20 22.51
N ALA A 190 -20.83 22.34 23.42
CA ALA A 190 -22.07 21.57 23.28
C ALA A 190 -23.31 22.49 23.18
N ASN A 191 -23.38 23.54 24.00
CA ASN A 191 -24.46 24.54 23.92
C ASN A 191 -24.44 25.26 22.56
N MET A 192 -23.25 25.53 21.99
CA MET A 192 -23.15 26.12 20.66
C MET A 192 -23.69 25.17 19.58
N ILE A 193 -23.35 23.88 19.64
CA ILE A 193 -23.89 22.85 18.73
C ILE A 193 -25.44 22.82 18.82
N LEU A 194 -26.00 22.79 20.03
CA LEU A 194 -27.45 22.77 20.22
C LEU A 194 -28.09 24.03 19.67
N LYS A 195 -27.45 25.20 19.86
CA LYS A 195 -27.92 26.46 19.31
C LYS A 195 -27.92 26.47 17.78
N LEU A 196 -26.83 25.96 17.15
CA LEU A 196 -26.74 25.85 15.70
C LEU A 196 -27.85 24.93 15.15
N ARG A 197 -28.10 23.78 15.81
CA ARG A 197 -29.20 22.88 15.45
C ARG A 197 -30.55 23.54 15.52
N LYS A 198 -30.81 24.31 16.59
CA LYS A 198 -32.04 25.05 16.75
C LYS A 198 -32.20 26.12 15.66
N GLN A 199 -31.15 26.89 15.38
CA GLN A 199 -31.17 27.92 14.33
C GLN A 199 -31.41 27.31 12.94
N ARG A 200 -30.73 26.16 12.61
CA ARG A 200 -30.99 25.46 11.38
C ARG A 200 -32.45 25.01 11.25
N LEU A 201 -33.02 24.47 12.31
CA LEU A 201 -34.44 24.09 12.35
C LEU A 201 -35.35 25.27 12.11
N GLN A 202 -35.12 26.39 12.79
CA GLN A 202 -35.90 27.62 12.65
C GLN A 202 -35.86 28.14 11.20
N ILE A 203 -34.70 28.17 10.57
CA ILE A 203 -34.56 28.57 9.16
C ILE A 203 -35.36 27.66 8.24
N VAL A 204 -35.25 26.32 8.43
CA VAL A 204 -35.95 25.34 7.60
C VAL A 204 -37.46 25.37 7.78
N THR A 205 -37.95 25.61 9.01
CA THR A 205 -39.39 25.69 9.33
C THR A 205 -40.00 27.06 9.04
N GLY A 206 -39.18 28.06 8.72
CA GLY A 206 -39.63 29.43 8.49
C GLY A 206 -39.97 30.18 9.80
N ASP A 207 -39.58 29.65 10.96
CA ASP A 207 -39.78 30.29 12.28
C ASP A 207 -38.64 31.28 12.58
N THR A 208 -38.45 32.23 11.66
CA THR A 208 -37.43 33.29 11.79
C THR A 208 -38.01 34.62 11.41
N ASP A 209 -37.56 35.69 12.08
CA ASP A 209 -37.92 37.06 11.76
C ASP A 209 -37.32 37.58 10.45
N ALA A 210 -36.39 36.82 9.85
CA ALA A 210 -35.70 37.21 8.64
C ALA A 210 -36.23 36.46 7.42
N THR A 211 -36.53 37.23 6.35
CA THR A 211 -36.93 36.66 5.05
C THR A 211 -35.67 36.39 4.22
N TYR A 212 -35.36 35.12 4.01
CA TYR A 212 -34.26 34.72 3.18
C TYR A 212 -34.74 34.45 1.74
N SER A 213 -33.93 34.83 0.73
CA SER A 213 -34.11 34.27 -0.60
C SER A 213 -33.71 32.78 -0.59
N GLY A 214 -34.22 31.96 -1.49
CA GLY A 214 -33.91 30.53 -1.51
C GLY A 214 -32.42 30.24 -1.55
N GLU A 215 -31.64 31.02 -2.28
CA GLU A 215 -30.16 30.91 -2.37
C GLU A 215 -29.49 31.30 -1.03
N ALA A 216 -29.89 32.40 -0.44
CA ALA A 216 -29.37 32.84 0.86
C ALA A 216 -29.71 31.85 1.98
N MET A 217 -30.91 31.26 1.96
CA MET A 217 -31.31 30.18 2.88
C MET A 217 -30.39 28.96 2.72
N GLY A 218 -30.13 28.50 1.49
CA GLY A 218 -29.22 27.39 1.21
C GLY A 218 -27.81 27.65 1.73
N ALA A 219 -27.27 28.85 1.50
CA ALA A 219 -25.95 29.25 1.99
C ALA A 219 -25.88 29.30 3.53
N ALA A 220 -26.92 29.83 4.19
CA ALA A 220 -26.98 29.86 5.65
C ALA A 220 -27.05 28.47 6.27
N ILE A 221 -27.87 27.58 5.71
CA ILE A 221 -27.95 26.17 6.16
C ILE A 221 -26.62 25.45 5.97
N ALA A 222 -25.96 25.65 4.84
CA ALA A 222 -24.65 25.05 4.56
C ALA A 222 -23.59 25.51 5.56
N GLU A 223 -23.54 26.81 5.87
CA GLU A 223 -22.59 27.35 6.84
C GLU A 223 -22.88 26.89 8.27
N ILE A 224 -24.13 26.83 8.67
CA ILE A 224 -24.52 26.29 10.00
C ILE A 224 -24.13 24.82 10.11
N THR A 225 -24.33 24.04 9.05
CA THR A 225 -23.95 22.62 9.02
C THR A 225 -22.43 22.45 9.11
N ARG A 226 -21.67 23.23 8.35
CA ARG A 226 -20.20 23.23 8.41
C ARG A 226 -19.69 23.55 9.81
N LEU A 227 -20.23 24.57 10.46
CA LEU A 227 -19.86 24.95 11.83
C LEU A 227 -20.25 23.86 12.84
N GLU A 228 -21.42 23.24 12.68
CA GLU A 228 -21.85 22.13 13.54
C GLU A 228 -20.88 20.94 13.41
N GLU A 229 -20.52 20.55 12.18
CA GLU A 229 -19.56 19.48 11.94
C GLU A 229 -18.19 19.80 12.54
N GLU A 230 -17.72 21.03 12.39
CA GLU A 230 -16.45 21.48 12.96
C GLU A 230 -16.45 21.36 14.50
N TYR A 231 -17.49 21.80 15.17
CA TYR A 231 -17.60 21.68 16.63
C TYR A 231 -17.83 20.23 17.08
N MET A 232 -18.53 19.42 16.28
CA MET A 232 -18.75 18.01 16.57
C MET A 232 -17.44 17.23 16.57
N THR A 233 -16.44 17.58 15.74
CA THR A 233 -15.14 16.92 15.75
C THR A 233 -14.41 17.04 17.09
N LEU A 234 -14.67 18.08 17.86
CA LEU A 234 -14.08 18.27 19.19
C LEU A 234 -14.57 17.21 20.20
N PHE A 235 -15.74 16.62 19.98
CA PHE A 235 -16.31 15.56 20.79
C PHE A 235 -16.13 14.18 20.16
N ALA A 236 -16.48 14.06 18.88
CA ALA A 236 -16.46 12.79 18.17
C ALA A 236 -15.05 12.36 17.69
N GLY A 237 -14.14 13.33 17.58
CA GLY A 237 -12.88 13.14 16.87
C GLY A 237 -13.07 13.22 15.35
N TYR A 238 -12.02 12.94 14.61
CA TYR A 238 -12.06 12.84 13.16
C TYR A 238 -11.06 11.79 12.67
N SER A 239 -11.30 11.27 11.47
CA SER A 239 -10.42 10.30 10.82
C SER A 239 -9.80 10.91 9.57
N GLU A 240 -8.53 10.61 9.36
CA GLU A 240 -7.82 10.83 8.11
C GLU A 240 -7.62 9.48 7.42
N PHE A 241 -7.83 9.44 6.10
CA PHE A 241 -7.70 8.22 5.32
C PHE A 241 -6.56 8.35 4.33
N GLN A 242 -5.73 7.30 4.27
CA GLN A 242 -4.63 7.23 3.32
C GLN A 242 -4.57 5.85 2.67
N THR A 243 -4.46 5.81 1.34
CA THR A 243 -4.36 4.56 0.60
C THR A 243 -2.91 4.15 0.46
N GLN A 244 -2.63 2.90 0.79
CA GLN A 244 -1.34 2.24 0.60
C GLN A 244 -1.49 1.20 -0.50
N LYS A 245 -0.60 1.23 -1.51
CA LYS A 245 -0.56 0.26 -2.61
C LYS A 245 0.78 -0.44 -2.62
N MET A 246 0.75 -1.77 -2.75
CA MET A 246 1.99 -2.55 -2.79
C MET A 246 1.84 -3.75 -3.73
N ARG A 247 2.93 -4.09 -4.40
CA ARG A 247 3.06 -5.28 -5.24
C ARG A 247 3.90 -6.31 -4.53
N PHE A 248 3.43 -7.55 -4.52
CA PHE A 248 4.13 -8.71 -3.99
C PHE A 248 4.26 -9.77 -5.07
N GLU A 249 5.34 -10.52 -5.02
CA GLU A 249 5.64 -11.56 -5.98
C GLU A 249 5.91 -12.88 -5.26
N VAL A 250 5.27 -13.94 -5.73
CA VAL A 250 5.50 -15.29 -5.24
C VAL A 250 5.93 -16.15 -6.43
N VAL A 251 7.13 -16.73 -6.33
CA VAL A 251 7.67 -17.65 -7.32
C VAL A 251 7.47 -19.08 -6.84
N PRO A 252 6.52 -19.84 -7.42
CA PRO A 252 6.31 -21.23 -7.06
C PRO A 252 7.53 -22.09 -7.37
N VAL A 253 7.87 -23.00 -6.47
CA VAL A 253 8.97 -23.95 -6.67
C VAL A 253 8.50 -25.12 -7.53
N ALA A 254 9.35 -25.63 -8.42
CA ALA A 254 9.02 -26.79 -9.25
C ALA A 254 8.67 -28.00 -8.36
N GLY A 255 7.54 -28.65 -8.62
CA GLY A 255 7.05 -29.80 -7.86
C GLY A 255 5.60 -30.10 -8.21
N ARG A 256 5.08 -31.23 -7.73
CA ARG A 256 3.68 -31.65 -8.00
C ARG A 256 2.75 -31.46 -6.80
N ASP A 257 3.31 -31.20 -5.62
CA ASP A 257 2.54 -31.09 -4.39
C ASP A 257 1.93 -29.70 -4.23
N SER A 258 0.91 -29.63 -3.40
CA SER A 258 0.35 -28.36 -2.95
C SER A 258 1.42 -27.56 -2.18
N GLN A 259 1.49 -26.28 -2.44
CA GLN A 259 2.51 -25.39 -1.88
C GLN A 259 1.85 -24.23 -1.14
N MET A 260 2.43 -23.86 -0.01
CA MET A 260 1.98 -22.74 0.79
C MET A 260 3.09 -21.71 0.94
N TYR A 261 2.74 -20.44 0.72
CA TYR A 261 3.65 -19.31 0.82
C TYR A 261 3.04 -18.21 1.69
N VAL A 262 3.86 -17.51 2.44
CA VAL A 262 3.45 -16.20 2.97
C VAL A 262 3.55 -15.22 1.81
N ALA A 263 2.42 -14.75 1.30
CA ALA A 263 2.38 -13.83 0.17
C ALA A 263 2.80 -12.42 0.58
N PHE A 264 2.23 -11.93 1.67
CA PHE A 264 2.55 -10.67 2.33
C PHE A 264 2.05 -10.72 3.77
N ARG A 265 2.24 -9.63 4.51
CA ARG A 265 1.70 -9.51 5.87
C ARG A 265 0.98 -8.17 6.03
N LEU A 266 0.00 -8.14 6.93
CA LEU A 266 -0.72 -6.94 7.32
C LEU A 266 -0.38 -6.62 8.78
N SER A 267 0.31 -5.51 8.98
CA SER A 267 0.70 -5.00 10.29
C SER A 267 -0.31 -3.96 10.77
N ASP A 268 -0.67 -4.02 12.05
CA ASP A 268 -1.56 -3.04 12.68
C ASP A 268 -0.91 -1.64 12.77
N THR A 269 0.43 -1.54 12.65
CA THR A 269 1.18 -0.27 12.75
C THR A 269 1.74 0.22 11.42
N ALA A 270 2.16 -0.69 10.53
CA ALA A 270 2.83 -0.36 9.27
C ALA A 270 1.98 -0.65 8.02
N GLY A 271 0.82 -1.33 8.18
CA GLY A 271 -0.03 -1.74 7.07
C GLY A 271 0.54 -2.90 6.27
N LEU A 272 0.56 -2.76 4.95
CA LEU A 272 1.11 -3.78 4.06
C LEU A 272 2.63 -3.87 4.23
N VAL A 273 3.13 -5.07 4.50
CA VAL A 273 4.57 -5.33 4.63
C VAL A 273 4.96 -6.62 3.92
N PRO A 274 6.22 -6.78 3.48
CA PRO A 274 6.70 -7.99 2.83
C PRO A 274 6.60 -9.23 3.72
N ALA A 275 6.68 -10.41 3.09
CA ALA A 275 6.54 -11.71 3.76
C ALA A 275 7.57 -11.96 4.88
N ASP A 276 8.78 -11.41 4.74
CA ASP A 276 9.90 -11.51 5.67
C ASP A 276 9.78 -10.60 6.90
N ASN A 277 8.93 -9.58 6.84
CA ASN A 277 8.69 -8.68 7.96
C ASN A 277 7.70 -9.29 8.96
N LEU A 278 8.20 -9.75 10.10
CA LEU A 278 7.41 -10.46 11.11
C LEU A 278 6.45 -9.57 11.94
N SER A 279 6.40 -8.27 11.69
CA SER A 279 5.55 -7.32 12.45
C SER A 279 4.04 -7.44 12.16
N GLY A 280 3.65 -8.20 11.13
CA GLY A 280 2.26 -8.30 10.68
C GLY A 280 1.71 -9.73 10.67
N LYS A 281 0.38 -9.84 10.63
CA LYS A 281 -0.33 -11.11 10.42
C LYS A 281 -0.06 -11.62 9.00
N PRO A 282 0.29 -12.90 8.81
CA PRO A 282 0.58 -13.43 7.49
C PRO A 282 -0.69 -13.66 6.67
N VAL A 283 -0.66 -13.24 5.41
CA VAL A 283 -1.63 -13.65 4.40
C VAL A 283 -0.98 -14.77 3.59
N ILE A 284 -1.63 -15.93 3.61
CA ILE A 284 -1.11 -17.17 3.04
C ILE A 284 -1.64 -17.38 1.63
N MET A 285 -0.75 -17.70 0.70
CA MET A 285 -1.09 -18.18 -0.62
C MET A 285 -0.92 -19.69 -0.67
N GLU A 286 -2.00 -20.41 -0.96
CA GLU A 286 -2.00 -21.84 -1.25
C GLU A 286 -2.11 -22.05 -2.76
N ILE A 287 -1.18 -22.83 -3.32
CA ILE A 287 -1.14 -23.18 -4.73
C ILE A 287 -1.36 -24.68 -4.86
N ILE A 288 -2.46 -25.07 -5.52
CA ILE A 288 -2.86 -26.46 -5.70
C ILE A 288 -2.82 -26.78 -7.19
N PRO A 289 -1.81 -27.55 -7.67
CA PRO A 289 -1.77 -28.02 -9.05
C PRO A 289 -2.94 -28.97 -9.32
N GLN A 290 -3.52 -28.90 -10.52
CA GLN A 290 -4.45 -29.91 -10.98
C GLN A 290 -3.67 -31.14 -11.44
N GLU A 291 -4.22 -32.31 -11.16
CA GLU A 291 -3.66 -33.55 -11.69
C GLU A 291 -3.71 -33.57 -13.23
N PHE A 292 -2.61 -33.92 -13.84
CA PHE A 292 -2.54 -34.15 -15.28
C PHE A 292 -2.80 -35.60 -15.60
N ALA A 293 -3.65 -35.83 -16.61
CA ALA A 293 -3.60 -37.10 -17.30
C ALA A 293 -2.24 -37.21 -18.01
N HIS A 294 -1.48 -38.25 -17.74
CA HIS A 294 -0.26 -38.50 -18.49
C HIS A 294 -0.61 -38.65 -19.96
N PRO A 295 0.03 -37.91 -20.89
CA PRO A 295 -0.21 -38.11 -22.30
C PRO A 295 0.18 -39.56 -22.66
N VAL A 296 -0.73 -40.24 -23.31
CA VAL A 296 -0.43 -41.55 -23.90
C VAL A 296 0.56 -41.30 -25.06
N VAL A 297 1.82 -41.53 -24.79
CA VAL A 297 2.84 -41.49 -25.87
C VAL A 297 2.63 -42.76 -26.69
N PRO A 298 2.29 -42.67 -27.98
CA PRO A 298 2.29 -43.85 -28.83
C PRO A 298 3.70 -44.50 -28.79
N GLU A 299 3.78 -45.81 -28.60
CA GLU A 299 5.03 -46.55 -28.74
C GLU A 299 5.50 -46.45 -30.20
N GLU A 300 6.16 -45.35 -30.53
CA GLU A 300 6.90 -45.25 -31.79
C GLU A 300 8.34 -45.73 -31.57
N ASP A 301 8.77 -46.62 -32.48
CA ASP A 301 10.10 -47.15 -32.55
C ASP A 301 11.20 -46.10 -32.39
N SER A 302 11.76 -46.01 -31.19
CA SER A 302 12.83 -45.06 -30.80
C SER A 302 14.19 -45.35 -31.43
N LYS A 303 14.29 -46.26 -32.42
CA LYS A 303 15.56 -46.85 -32.79
C LYS A 303 16.44 -46.08 -33.77
N ASN A 304 16.07 -44.91 -34.32
CA ASN A 304 16.99 -44.22 -35.28
C ASN A 304 16.79 -42.68 -35.43
N ARG A 305 16.44 -41.95 -34.43
CA ARG A 305 16.30 -40.49 -34.62
C ARG A 305 17.52 -39.71 -34.13
N LYS A 306 18.40 -39.35 -35.05
CA LYS A 306 19.36 -38.23 -34.89
C LYS A 306 18.66 -36.88 -35.05
N GLU A 307 17.46 -36.75 -34.47
CA GLU A 307 16.67 -35.52 -34.57
C GLU A 307 17.09 -34.54 -33.47
N VAL A 308 17.22 -33.29 -33.84
CA VAL A 308 17.42 -32.21 -32.88
C VAL A 308 16.09 -31.93 -32.20
N LEU A 309 16.04 -32.06 -30.87
CA LEU A 309 14.83 -31.83 -30.06
C LEU A 309 14.80 -30.41 -29.50
N ALA A 310 13.65 -29.80 -29.58
CA ALA A 310 13.33 -28.58 -28.84
C ALA A 310 12.48 -28.95 -27.61
N TYR A 311 12.92 -28.52 -26.45
CA TYR A 311 12.19 -28.72 -25.21
C TYR A 311 11.22 -27.55 -24.98
N TYR A 312 10.06 -27.84 -24.41
CA TYR A 312 9.06 -26.86 -24.07
C TYR A 312 8.34 -27.30 -22.80
N ARG A 313 7.61 -26.37 -22.17
CA ARG A 313 6.90 -26.62 -20.91
C ARG A 313 5.41 -26.33 -21.08
N ILE A 314 4.58 -27.31 -20.74
CA ILE A 314 3.12 -27.18 -20.69
C ILE A 314 2.75 -26.76 -19.26
N PRO A 315 2.05 -25.62 -19.05
CA PRO A 315 1.74 -25.17 -17.70
C PRO A 315 0.72 -26.07 -17.01
N ALA A 316 0.86 -26.20 -15.69
CA ALA A 316 -0.20 -26.70 -14.84
C ALA A 316 -1.25 -25.64 -14.64
N VAL A 317 -2.52 -25.97 -14.76
CA VAL A 317 -3.58 -25.09 -14.28
C VAL A 317 -3.72 -25.30 -12.78
N CYS A 318 -3.31 -24.29 -12.00
CA CYS A 318 -3.32 -24.35 -10.54
C CYS A 318 -4.48 -23.55 -9.98
N THR A 319 -5.11 -24.08 -8.93
CA THR A 319 -6.00 -23.27 -8.09
C THR A 319 -5.15 -22.55 -7.06
N VAL A 320 -5.18 -21.23 -7.09
CA VAL A 320 -4.45 -20.36 -6.16
C VAL A 320 -5.46 -19.71 -5.22
N LYS A 321 -5.27 -19.92 -3.92
CA LYS A 321 -6.10 -19.34 -2.86
C LYS A 321 -5.27 -18.40 -2.03
N LEU A 322 -5.85 -17.27 -1.66
CA LEU A 322 -5.27 -16.32 -0.74
C LEU A 322 -6.11 -16.27 0.53
N MET A 323 -5.50 -16.48 1.69
CA MET A 323 -6.20 -16.64 2.96
C MET A 323 -5.61 -15.74 4.04
N ASP A 324 -6.50 -15.12 4.82
CA ASP A 324 -6.16 -14.47 6.10
C ASP A 324 -6.68 -15.35 7.24
N GLY A 325 -5.78 -16.11 7.85
CA GLY A 325 -6.15 -17.16 8.80
C GLY A 325 -7.07 -18.20 8.16
N VAL A 326 -8.33 -18.25 8.58
CA VAL A 326 -9.35 -19.16 8.06
C VAL A 326 -10.22 -18.52 6.94
N ASN A 327 -10.10 -17.22 6.73
CA ASN A 327 -10.91 -16.49 5.77
C ASN A 327 -10.30 -16.53 4.38
N LEU A 328 -11.05 -16.99 3.38
CA LEU A 328 -10.67 -16.93 1.99
C LEU A 328 -10.87 -15.49 1.48
N LEU A 329 -9.78 -14.83 1.09
CA LEU A 329 -9.81 -13.47 0.52
C LEU A 329 -10.05 -13.51 -0.99
N LEU A 330 -9.33 -14.39 -1.70
CA LEU A 330 -9.38 -14.50 -3.15
C LEU A 330 -9.06 -15.93 -3.59
N GLN A 331 -9.73 -16.40 -4.64
CA GLN A 331 -9.40 -17.65 -5.32
C GLN A 331 -9.38 -17.41 -6.83
N SER A 332 -8.34 -17.90 -7.50
CA SER A 332 -8.19 -17.81 -8.95
C SER A 332 -7.59 -19.09 -9.52
N ARG A 333 -7.72 -19.26 -10.84
CA ARG A 333 -7.05 -20.34 -11.59
C ARG A 333 -5.98 -19.72 -12.46
N ILE A 334 -4.75 -20.12 -12.23
CA ILE A 334 -3.57 -19.56 -12.89
C ILE A 334 -2.75 -20.67 -13.54
N PRO A 335 -2.30 -20.49 -14.81
CA PRO A 335 -1.34 -21.41 -15.43
C PRO A 335 0.05 -21.17 -14.84
N ILE A 336 0.66 -22.21 -14.26
CA ILE A 336 1.99 -22.16 -13.67
C ILE A 336 2.90 -23.15 -14.40
N TYR A 337 3.89 -22.61 -15.13
CA TYR A 337 4.73 -23.41 -16.02
C TYR A 337 5.67 -24.37 -15.28
N GLN A 338 6.30 -23.95 -14.20
CA GLN A 338 7.24 -24.79 -13.42
C GLN A 338 6.55 -25.90 -12.63
N LEU A 339 5.24 -25.85 -12.48
CA LEU A 339 4.43 -26.94 -11.89
C LEU A 339 3.85 -27.87 -12.95
N GLY A 340 4.05 -27.55 -14.22
CA GLY A 340 3.56 -28.31 -15.34
C GLY A 340 4.51 -29.42 -15.81
N GLN A 341 4.35 -29.82 -17.05
CA GLN A 341 5.10 -30.92 -17.65
C GLN A 341 6.10 -30.40 -18.70
N GLU A 342 7.35 -30.87 -18.62
CA GLU A 342 8.31 -30.66 -19.68
C GLU A 342 8.12 -31.74 -20.77
N SER A 343 8.16 -31.30 -22.02
CA SER A 343 8.04 -32.16 -23.20
C SER A 343 9.04 -31.73 -24.27
N SER A 344 9.22 -32.55 -25.27
CA SER A 344 10.12 -32.27 -26.39
C SER A 344 9.45 -32.54 -27.72
N ILE A 345 9.81 -31.77 -28.73
CA ILE A 345 9.34 -31.91 -30.09
C ILE A 345 10.55 -31.86 -31.05
N PRO A 346 10.61 -32.70 -32.10
CA PRO A 346 11.63 -32.57 -33.12
C PRO A 346 11.54 -31.23 -33.86
N VAL A 347 12.67 -30.54 -34.00
CA VAL A 347 12.72 -29.20 -34.62
C VAL A 347 12.21 -29.23 -36.05
N ASN A 348 12.40 -30.33 -36.80
CA ASN A 348 11.92 -30.50 -38.17
C ASN A 348 10.37 -30.62 -38.27
N VAL A 349 9.67 -31.00 -37.22
CA VAL A 349 8.20 -31.10 -37.19
C VAL A 349 7.54 -29.70 -36.98
N ILE A 350 8.26 -28.82 -36.31
CA ILE A 350 7.79 -27.44 -36.06
C ILE A 350 7.75 -26.61 -37.37
N ILE A 351 8.40 -27.13 -38.42
CA ILE A 351 8.77 -26.43 -39.66
C ILE A 351 7.79 -26.66 -40.82
N LYS A 352 6.66 -27.30 -40.64
CA LYS A 352 5.65 -27.47 -41.71
C LYS A 352 4.50 -26.52 -41.64
#